data_36d5c1d395251a18057fd7b2831e1aae
#
_entry.id   36d5c1d395251a18057fd7b2831e1aae
#
_cell.length_a   1.000
_cell.length_b   1.000
_cell.length_c   1.000
_cell.angle_alpha   90.00
_cell.angle_beta   90.00
_cell.angle_gamma   90.00
#
_symmetry.space_group_name_H-M   'P 1'
#
loop_
_entity.id
_entity.type
_entity.pdbx_description
1 polymer ?
#
loop_
_entity_poly.entity_id
_entity_poly.type
_entity_poly.pdbx_seq_one_letter_code
_entity_poly.pdbx_strand_id
1 'polypeptide(L)'
;AVLSICSAAAFAQTTVKGQLVDSETGEPLVGAAVMVEGTSQGTVTDIDGYFKQGVAQGGTLVFKYVGFKDLKKKITQKGASVDLGVIKMDPDAVMLADVTITSSVAVARKTPVAVSTVDPVFIEDRLGSQEFPEILKSTPGIYTTKDGGGYGDAKTTVRGFKSENVAMMVNGVPMNGMENNKVYWSNWSGLSDVTRSMQVQRGLGASKVSSPAVGGSINIITKSTEAQKGGFVSYGMGNDGYNKILFGVSSGLSKDGWAFTLLGGKTWGDGYVQGTEFEGYTWFASIAKRFNENHQLTLTAFGSPQWHNQRNNQNGLSIKEWQRVKKYMGDDSPYKYNPTFGYDKNGQVRNSSRNEYHKPQISLNHLWQIDQKSSLSTALYVSIGRGNGYSGTGDKTNRSGWYGATNGLVNNTYRNADGTFAYDQVQDLNEQSTTGSKMIMAKSMNNHMWYGLLSTYTTKFGEYFDFYGGIDLRYYKGLHQNIITDLYNGAYFVDPNRSDIKADNNPLANDPNYVNQKLGVGDVIYRDYDGFVMSEGVFAQLEYNRDKLSAFVSGGASNTGYWRYDRLYYSKDKAKSDTKNYLGGNIKGGAVSYTHLRAHETSLHLV
;
A
#
# COMPACT_ATOMS: atom_id res chain seq x y z
N ALA A 1 28.25 58.89 -27.76
CA ALA A 1 27.46 57.67 -28.05
C ALA A 1 28.43 56.57 -28.48
N VAL A 2 28.79 55.69 -27.56
CA VAL A 2 29.57 54.51 -27.85
C VAL A 2 28.62 53.31 -27.93
N LEU A 3 28.36 52.84 -29.12
CA LEU A 3 27.58 51.60 -29.36
C LEU A 3 28.47 50.41 -29.05
N SER A 4 28.24 49.74 -27.93
CA SER A 4 28.89 48.47 -27.60
C SER A 4 28.16 47.35 -28.34
N ILE A 5 28.77 46.85 -29.42
CA ILE A 5 28.31 45.68 -30.17
C ILE A 5 28.71 44.44 -29.36
N CYS A 6 27.79 43.92 -28.56
CA CYS A 6 27.90 42.55 -28.02
C CYS A 6 27.71 41.57 -29.19
N SER A 7 28.80 41.09 -29.80
CA SER A 7 28.76 39.93 -30.70
C SER A 7 28.44 38.69 -29.87
N ALA A 8 27.16 38.27 -29.88
CA ALA A 8 26.77 36.96 -29.45
C ALA A 8 27.37 35.94 -30.41
N ALA A 9 28.46 35.28 -30.01
CA ALA A 9 28.97 34.11 -30.71
C ALA A 9 27.87 33.03 -30.68
N ALA A 10 27.10 32.90 -31.75
CA ALA A 10 26.19 31.81 -31.95
C ALA A 10 27.04 30.55 -32.15
N PHE A 11 27.27 29.81 -31.07
CA PHE A 11 27.82 28.45 -31.21
C PHE A 11 26.82 27.62 -31.99
N ALA A 12 27.23 27.11 -33.15
CA ALA A 12 26.41 26.22 -33.95
C ALA A 12 26.08 24.98 -33.12
N GLN A 13 24.83 24.88 -32.67
CA GLN A 13 24.33 23.70 -31.98
C GLN A 13 23.99 22.62 -33.01
N THR A 14 24.52 21.43 -32.78
CA THR A 14 24.17 20.23 -33.54
C THR A 14 22.98 19.56 -32.86
N THR A 15 21.90 19.34 -33.57
CA THR A 15 20.77 18.54 -33.05
C THR A 15 21.14 17.06 -33.12
N VAL A 16 21.25 16.42 -31.97
CA VAL A 16 21.53 14.98 -31.85
C VAL A 16 20.25 14.25 -31.56
N LYS A 17 19.97 13.18 -32.28
CA LYS A 17 18.85 12.28 -32.08
C LYS A 17 19.30 10.82 -32.02
N GLY A 18 18.49 9.95 -31.45
CA GLY A 18 18.75 8.51 -31.35
C GLY A 18 17.66 7.82 -30.53
N GLN A 19 17.79 6.52 -30.39
CA GLN A 19 16.92 5.69 -29.58
C GLN A 19 17.74 5.00 -28.49
N LEU A 20 17.29 5.09 -27.23
CA LEU A 20 17.88 4.37 -26.11
C LEU A 20 17.11 3.08 -25.88
N VAL A 21 17.85 1.97 -25.80
CA VAL A 21 17.30 0.65 -25.53
C VAL A 21 18.14 -0.08 -24.49
N ASP A 22 17.53 -1.01 -23.77
CA ASP A 22 18.22 -1.97 -22.93
C ASP A 22 19.09 -2.90 -23.79
N SER A 23 20.35 -3.09 -23.42
CA SER A 23 21.28 -3.92 -24.17
C SER A 23 20.94 -5.42 -24.16
N GLU A 24 20.25 -5.89 -23.12
CA GLU A 24 19.89 -7.31 -22.93
C GLU A 24 18.53 -7.65 -23.54
N THR A 25 17.54 -6.78 -23.34
CA THR A 25 16.16 -7.04 -23.79
C THR A 25 15.81 -6.40 -25.12
N GLY A 26 16.56 -5.35 -25.53
CA GLY A 26 16.27 -4.53 -26.69
C GLY A 26 15.04 -3.63 -26.52
N GLU A 27 14.47 -3.53 -25.32
CA GLU A 27 13.31 -2.69 -25.05
C GLU A 27 13.68 -1.21 -24.98
N PRO A 28 12.78 -0.30 -25.42
CA PRO A 28 12.99 1.13 -25.30
C PRO A 28 13.09 1.57 -23.84
N LEU A 29 14.05 2.43 -23.52
CA LEU A 29 14.19 3.03 -22.20
C LEU A 29 13.39 4.34 -22.15
N VAL A 30 12.18 4.28 -21.66
CA VAL A 30 11.22 5.39 -21.59
C VAL A 30 11.56 6.31 -20.42
N GLY A 31 11.65 7.63 -20.66
CA GLY A 31 11.96 8.61 -19.62
C GLY A 31 13.43 8.64 -19.19
N ALA A 32 14.33 8.00 -19.96
CA ALA A 32 15.77 8.09 -19.72
C ALA A 32 16.28 9.53 -19.91
N ALA A 33 17.03 10.05 -18.95
CA ALA A 33 17.60 11.39 -19.03
C ALA A 33 18.76 11.45 -20.00
N VAL A 34 18.74 12.43 -20.90
CA VAL A 34 19.79 12.72 -21.88
C VAL A 34 20.31 14.14 -21.62
N MET A 35 21.45 14.26 -20.97
CA MET A 35 22.01 15.53 -20.50
C MET A 35 23.24 15.91 -21.26
N VAL A 36 23.47 17.21 -21.42
CA VAL A 36 24.74 17.74 -21.97
C VAL A 36 25.71 17.92 -20.80
N GLU A 37 26.84 17.22 -20.84
CA GLU A 37 27.83 17.21 -19.76
C GLU A 37 28.32 18.64 -19.44
N GLY A 38 28.33 18.96 -18.14
CA GLY A 38 28.76 20.28 -17.63
C GLY A 38 27.72 21.40 -17.79
N THR A 39 26.51 21.09 -18.21
CA THR A 39 25.41 22.07 -18.34
C THR A 39 24.13 21.59 -17.64
N SER A 40 23.15 22.50 -17.50
CA SER A 40 21.80 22.14 -17.07
C SER A 40 20.83 21.77 -18.21
N GLN A 41 21.35 21.67 -19.44
CA GLN A 41 20.56 21.34 -20.63
C GLN A 41 20.39 19.82 -20.77
N GLY A 42 19.15 19.38 -20.97
CA GLY A 42 18.84 17.97 -21.17
C GLY A 42 17.43 17.77 -21.69
N THR A 43 17.13 16.54 -22.07
CA THR A 43 15.82 16.05 -22.46
C THR A 43 15.62 14.66 -21.87
N VAL A 44 14.43 14.10 -22.05
CA VAL A 44 14.13 12.70 -21.70
C VAL A 44 13.69 11.95 -22.95
N THR A 45 13.86 10.64 -22.94
CA THR A 45 13.37 9.78 -24.03
C THR A 45 11.84 9.66 -23.99
N ASP A 46 11.23 9.56 -25.17
CA ASP A 46 9.81 9.32 -25.33
C ASP A 46 9.42 7.84 -25.08
N ILE A 47 8.17 7.51 -25.31
CA ILE A 47 7.58 6.18 -25.10
C ILE A 47 8.24 5.08 -25.96
N ASP A 48 8.86 5.44 -27.06
CA ASP A 48 9.61 4.53 -27.94
C ASP A 48 11.12 4.62 -27.71
N GLY A 49 11.56 5.31 -26.65
CA GLY A 49 12.96 5.49 -26.29
C GLY A 49 13.71 6.53 -27.16
N TYR A 50 13.04 7.28 -28.03
CA TYR A 50 13.68 8.29 -28.86
C TYR A 50 13.93 9.59 -28.09
N PHE A 51 15.02 10.26 -28.45
CA PHE A 51 15.35 11.58 -27.91
C PHE A 51 15.84 12.53 -29.01
N LYS A 52 15.75 13.82 -28.71
CA LYS A 52 16.29 14.90 -29.53
C LYS A 52 16.87 15.98 -28.63
N GLN A 53 18.18 16.23 -28.69
CA GLN A 53 18.90 17.18 -27.84
C GLN A 53 19.86 18.04 -28.62
N GLY A 54 19.85 19.36 -28.39
CA GLY A 54 20.86 20.28 -28.93
C GLY A 54 22.16 20.19 -28.14
N VAL A 55 23.29 20.04 -28.84
CA VAL A 55 24.62 19.91 -28.23
C VAL A 55 25.59 20.84 -28.96
N ALA A 56 26.46 21.56 -28.25
CA ALA A 56 27.55 22.28 -28.86
C ALA A 56 28.51 21.31 -29.55
N GLN A 57 29.12 21.72 -30.66
CA GLN A 57 30.06 20.88 -31.42
C GLN A 57 31.19 20.37 -30.50
N GLY A 58 31.42 19.07 -30.47
CA GLY A 58 32.41 18.43 -29.60
C GLY A 58 31.96 18.19 -28.16
N GLY A 59 30.69 18.53 -27.82
CA GLY A 59 30.11 18.25 -26.51
C GLY A 59 29.85 16.77 -26.26
N THR A 60 29.66 16.40 -25.03
CA THR A 60 29.38 15.03 -24.60
C THR A 60 27.93 14.92 -24.12
N LEU A 61 27.20 13.94 -24.60
CA LEU A 61 25.92 13.54 -24.01
C LEU A 61 26.14 12.49 -22.91
N VAL A 62 25.45 12.66 -21.82
CA VAL A 62 25.38 11.71 -20.71
C VAL A 62 23.97 11.16 -20.67
N PHE A 63 23.86 9.85 -20.85
CA PHE A 63 22.61 9.12 -20.76
C PHE A 63 22.51 8.48 -19.37
N LYS A 64 21.38 8.71 -18.70
CA LYS A 64 21.13 8.18 -17.36
C LYS A 64 19.75 7.56 -17.32
N TYR A 65 19.68 6.35 -16.83
CA TYR A 65 18.44 5.67 -16.56
C TYR A 65 18.54 4.83 -15.29
N VAL A 66 17.51 4.86 -14.48
CA VAL A 66 17.54 4.13 -13.20
C VAL A 66 17.72 2.63 -13.46
N GLY A 67 18.75 2.05 -12.85
CA GLY A 67 19.09 0.64 -13.03
C GLY A 67 20.02 0.35 -14.22
N PHE A 68 20.59 1.39 -14.85
CA PHE A 68 21.55 1.25 -15.96
C PHE A 68 22.84 2.01 -15.66
N LYS A 69 23.94 1.55 -16.22
CA LYS A 69 25.22 2.26 -16.15
C LYS A 69 25.14 3.57 -16.90
N ASP A 70 25.62 4.65 -16.28
CA ASP A 70 25.75 5.94 -16.98
C ASP A 70 26.56 5.75 -18.25
N LEU A 71 26.00 6.14 -19.40
CA LEU A 71 26.69 6.08 -20.69
C LEU A 71 27.05 7.50 -21.13
N LYS A 72 28.32 7.71 -21.50
CA LYS A 72 28.79 8.98 -22.06
C LYS A 72 29.16 8.80 -23.53
N LYS A 73 28.68 9.72 -24.38
CA LYS A 73 28.99 9.71 -25.81
C LYS A 73 29.41 11.10 -26.29
N LYS A 74 30.65 11.23 -26.68
CA LYS A 74 31.17 12.46 -27.24
C LYS A 74 30.70 12.62 -28.70
N ILE A 75 30.17 13.79 -29.04
CA ILE A 75 29.64 14.09 -30.37
C ILE A 75 30.74 14.67 -31.21
N THR A 76 31.37 13.83 -31.99
CA THR A 76 32.49 14.20 -32.89
C THR A 76 32.06 14.47 -34.32
N GLN A 77 30.87 14.07 -34.70
CA GLN A 77 30.32 14.24 -36.06
C GLN A 77 29.96 15.71 -36.29
N LYS A 78 30.26 16.20 -37.51
CA LYS A 78 29.93 17.56 -37.92
C LYS A 78 28.66 17.57 -38.75
N GLY A 79 27.72 18.48 -38.43
CA GLY A 79 26.46 18.63 -39.15
C GLY A 79 25.41 19.33 -38.32
N ALA A 80 24.38 19.87 -38.96
CA ALA A 80 23.25 20.49 -38.28
C ALA A 80 22.40 19.46 -37.52
N SER A 81 22.40 18.20 -37.95
CA SER A 81 21.70 17.08 -37.29
C SER A 81 22.59 15.83 -37.37
N VAL A 82 22.68 15.13 -36.24
CA VAL A 82 23.43 13.87 -36.10
C VAL A 82 22.46 12.82 -35.55
N ASP A 83 22.34 11.69 -36.23
CA ASP A 83 21.60 10.54 -35.77
C ASP A 83 22.57 9.50 -35.20
N LEU A 84 22.40 9.17 -33.93
CA LEU A 84 23.24 8.18 -33.23
C LEU A 84 22.73 6.76 -33.41
N GLY A 85 21.57 6.58 -34.07
CA GLY A 85 20.92 5.29 -34.21
C GLY A 85 20.45 4.73 -32.87
N VAL A 86 20.46 3.40 -32.76
CA VAL A 86 20.12 2.69 -31.52
C VAL A 86 21.33 2.70 -30.58
N ILE A 87 21.13 3.26 -29.40
CA ILE A 87 22.13 3.34 -28.33
C ILE A 87 21.71 2.34 -27.26
N LYS A 88 22.56 1.36 -27.02
CA LYS A 88 22.33 0.34 -26.00
C LYS A 88 22.91 0.80 -24.67
N MET A 89 22.11 0.83 -23.64
CA MET A 89 22.56 1.00 -22.26
C MET A 89 22.63 -0.36 -21.57
N ASP A 90 23.76 -0.61 -20.92
CA ASP A 90 23.93 -1.84 -20.16
C ASP A 90 23.23 -1.70 -18.81
N PRO A 91 22.39 -2.67 -18.43
CA PRO A 91 21.92 -2.76 -17.07
C PRO A 91 23.10 -2.69 -16.11
N ASP A 92 22.99 -1.90 -15.05
CA ASP A 92 23.94 -1.99 -13.97
C ASP A 92 23.61 -3.27 -13.17
N ALA A 93 24.21 -4.38 -13.62
CA ALA A 93 23.96 -5.70 -13.05
C ALA A 93 24.20 -5.74 -11.54
N VAL A 94 25.03 -4.81 -11.04
CA VAL A 94 25.31 -4.66 -9.61
C VAL A 94 24.14 -3.99 -8.89
N MET A 95 23.36 -3.13 -9.56
CA MET A 95 22.21 -2.44 -8.96
C MET A 95 20.86 -3.16 -9.21
N LEU A 96 20.68 -3.79 -10.37
CA LEU A 96 19.43 -4.45 -10.75
C LEU A 96 19.28 -5.85 -10.16
N ALA A 97 20.35 -6.60 -10.02
CA ALA A 97 20.31 -7.96 -9.51
C ALA A 97 19.75 -8.04 -8.07
N ASP A 98 20.08 -7.07 -7.23
CA ASP A 98 19.82 -7.14 -5.80
C ASP A 98 18.33 -6.97 -5.42
N VAL A 99 17.60 -6.09 -6.09
CA VAL A 99 16.18 -5.82 -5.74
C VAL A 99 15.23 -6.57 -6.67
N THR A 100 15.60 -6.72 -7.93
CA THR A 100 14.77 -7.39 -8.93
C THR A 100 14.68 -8.90 -8.69
N ILE A 101 15.78 -9.57 -8.30
CA ILE A 101 15.79 -11.02 -8.03
C ILE A 101 14.99 -11.36 -6.78
N THR A 102 15.08 -10.52 -5.73
CA THR A 102 14.41 -10.80 -4.44
C THR A 102 12.92 -10.48 -4.47
N SER A 103 12.51 -9.44 -5.17
CA SER A 103 11.16 -8.90 -5.09
C SER A 103 10.32 -9.03 -6.36
N SER A 104 10.94 -9.29 -7.53
CA SER A 104 10.19 -9.51 -8.77
C SER A 104 9.48 -10.85 -8.76
N VAL A 105 8.16 -10.83 -8.95
CA VAL A 105 7.33 -12.04 -9.02
C VAL A 105 7.33 -12.66 -10.41
N ALA A 106 7.43 -11.82 -11.45
CA ALA A 106 7.47 -12.26 -12.84
C ALA A 106 8.28 -11.27 -13.69
N VAL A 107 8.90 -11.76 -14.74
CA VAL A 107 9.62 -10.94 -15.72
C VAL A 107 8.74 -10.75 -16.94
N ALA A 108 8.48 -9.49 -17.33
CA ALA A 108 7.69 -9.17 -18.50
C ALA A 108 8.25 -9.86 -19.74
N ARG A 109 7.38 -10.45 -20.57
CA ARG A 109 7.73 -11.19 -21.80
C ARG A 109 8.59 -12.46 -21.62
N LYS A 110 9.09 -12.75 -20.42
CA LYS A 110 9.76 -14.02 -20.11
C LYS A 110 8.79 -14.97 -19.39
N THR A 111 8.15 -14.51 -18.34
CA THR A 111 7.11 -15.29 -17.65
C THR A 111 5.80 -15.11 -18.40
N PRO A 112 5.10 -16.18 -18.82
CA PRO A 112 3.88 -16.11 -19.63
C PRO A 112 2.65 -15.70 -18.81
N VAL A 113 2.71 -14.51 -18.21
CA VAL A 113 1.66 -13.93 -17.36
C VAL A 113 1.47 -12.45 -17.70
N ALA A 114 0.26 -11.94 -17.47
CA ALA A 114 -0.04 -10.54 -17.69
C ALA A 114 0.53 -9.68 -16.55
N VAL A 115 1.72 -9.13 -16.76
CA VAL A 115 2.42 -8.24 -15.81
C VAL A 115 2.39 -6.80 -16.32
N SER A 116 2.21 -5.85 -15.41
CA SER A 116 2.39 -4.42 -15.65
C SER A 116 3.28 -3.85 -14.55
N THR A 117 4.24 -3.00 -14.92
CA THR A 117 5.06 -2.27 -13.98
C THR A 117 4.62 -0.81 -13.97
N VAL A 118 4.42 -0.25 -12.78
CA VAL A 118 4.19 1.17 -12.56
C VAL A 118 5.50 1.75 -12.08
N ASP A 119 6.08 2.63 -12.89
CA ASP A 119 7.40 3.19 -12.64
C ASP A 119 7.36 4.38 -11.65
N PRO A 120 8.54 4.82 -11.11
CA PRO A 120 8.59 5.89 -10.13
C PRO A 120 8.14 7.25 -10.67
N VAL A 121 8.45 7.56 -11.91
CA VAL A 121 8.08 8.85 -12.53
C VAL A 121 6.56 8.94 -12.65
N PHE A 122 5.91 7.86 -13.08
CA PHE A 122 4.45 7.81 -13.15
C PHE A 122 3.80 7.96 -11.77
N ILE A 123 4.39 7.34 -10.72
CA ILE A 123 3.89 7.48 -9.35
C ILE A 123 4.01 8.93 -8.89
N GLU A 124 5.15 9.57 -9.09
CA GLU A 124 5.43 10.94 -8.67
C GLU A 124 4.53 11.95 -9.38
N ASP A 125 4.36 11.82 -10.70
CA ASP A 125 3.58 12.74 -11.52
C ASP A 125 2.07 12.59 -11.31
N ARG A 126 1.58 11.40 -11.02
CA ARG A 126 0.14 11.10 -11.03
C ARG A 126 -0.50 10.95 -9.67
N LEU A 127 0.29 10.68 -8.63
CA LEU A 127 -0.26 10.44 -7.30
C LEU A 127 -0.98 11.69 -6.75
N GLY A 128 -0.32 12.85 -6.75
CA GLY A 128 -0.88 14.10 -6.21
C GLY A 128 -1.41 13.91 -4.79
N SER A 129 -2.68 14.27 -4.58
CA SER A 129 -3.43 14.07 -3.33
C SER A 129 -4.26 12.77 -3.31
N GLN A 130 -4.05 11.87 -4.27
CA GLN A 130 -4.79 10.61 -4.35
C GLN A 130 -4.29 9.61 -3.32
N GLU A 131 -5.16 8.67 -2.92
CA GLU A 131 -4.75 7.51 -2.13
C GLU A 131 -3.84 6.59 -2.95
N PHE A 132 -2.85 5.98 -2.27
CA PHE A 132 -1.82 5.21 -2.96
C PHE A 132 -2.35 4.15 -3.94
N PRO A 133 -3.41 3.37 -3.63
CA PRO A 133 -3.94 2.41 -4.60
C PRO A 133 -4.57 3.04 -5.84
N GLU A 134 -4.94 4.32 -5.79
CA GLU A 134 -5.59 4.99 -6.92
C GLU A 134 -4.64 5.19 -8.10
N ILE A 135 -3.33 5.17 -7.88
CA ILE A 135 -2.33 5.18 -8.96
C ILE A 135 -2.50 3.99 -9.92
N LEU A 136 -3.10 2.90 -9.45
CA LEU A 136 -3.35 1.70 -10.23
C LEU A 136 -4.59 1.81 -11.14
N LYS A 137 -5.37 2.90 -11.09
CA LYS A 137 -6.57 3.10 -11.94
C LYS A 137 -6.25 3.03 -13.43
N SER A 138 -5.05 3.43 -13.83
CA SER A 138 -4.58 3.34 -15.22
C SER A 138 -4.12 1.94 -15.62
N THR A 139 -3.98 1.01 -14.68
CA THR A 139 -3.55 -0.36 -14.96
C THR A 139 -4.75 -1.21 -15.42
N PRO A 140 -4.74 -1.80 -16.61
CA PRO A 140 -5.86 -2.58 -17.11
C PRO A 140 -6.30 -3.68 -16.16
N GLY A 141 -7.62 -3.81 -15.93
CA GLY A 141 -8.21 -4.82 -15.05
C GLY A 141 -8.11 -4.54 -13.56
N ILE A 142 -7.67 -3.34 -13.17
CA ILE A 142 -7.72 -2.88 -11.79
C ILE A 142 -8.80 -1.79 -11.64
N TYR A 143 -9.58 -1.92 -10.59
CA TYR A 143 -10.52 -0.89 -10.17
C TYR A 143 -10.23 -0.51 -8.73
N THR A 144 -10.06 0.79 -8.48
CA THR A 144 -9.85 1.35 -7.15
C THR A 144 -10.85 2.47 -6.89
N THR A 145 -11.28 2.60 -5.64
CA THR A 145 -12.18 3.66 -5.20
C THR A 145 -11.83 4.07 -3.77
N LYS A 146 -12.10 5.32 -3.44
CA LYS A 146 -12.02 5.81 -2.05
C LYS A 146 -13.11 5.15 -1.21
N ASP A 147 -12.81 4.90 0.06
CA ASP A 147 -13.78 4.46 1.06
C ASP A 147 -13.83 5.49 2.21
N GLY A 148 -14.82 5.41 3.08
CA GLY A 148 -14.93 6.29 4.24
C GLY A 148 -15.12 7.79 3.96
N GLY A 149 -15.11 8.20 2.71
CA GLY A 149 -15.33 9.58 2.27
C GLY A 149 -14.07 10.45 2.23
N GLY A 150 -12.88 9.89 2.43
CA GLY A 150 -11.67 10.71 2.47
C GLY A 150 -10.37 9.93 2.52
N TYR A 151 -9.48 10.39 3.35
CA TYR A 151 -8.11 9.93 3.51
C TYR A 151 -8.00 8.49 4.05
N GLY A 152 -7.03 7.77 3.52
CA GLY A 152 -6.47 6.54 4.10
C GLY A 152 -7.16 5.26 3.67
N ASP A 153 -8.44 5.27 3.38
CA ASP A 153 -9.18 4.07 3.04
C ASP A 153 -9.51 3.99 1.55
N ALA A 154 -9.06 2.92 0.93
CA ALA A 154 -9.34 2.62 -0.46
C ALA A 154 -9.73 1.15 -0.62
N LYS A 155 -10.56 0.87 -1.61
CA LYS A 155 -10.90 -0.48 -2.06
C LYS A 155 -10.25 -0.74 -3.40
N THR A 156 -9.58 -1.86 -3.51
CA THR A 156 -8.92 -2.28 -4.75
C THR A 156 -9.43 -3.65 -5.15
N THR A 157 -9.78 -3.79 -6.42
CA THR A 157 -10.10 -5.07 -7.03
C THR A 157 -9.21 -5.31 -8.25
N VAL A 158 -8.81 -6.55 -8.46
CA VAL A 158 -8.03 -6.98 -9.63
C VAL A 158 -8.87 -7.99 -10.40
N ARG A 159 -9.28 -7.66 -11.62
CA ARG A 159 -10.20 -8.48 -12.43
C ARG A 159 -11.49 -8.86 -11.68
N GLY A 160 -12.02 -7.95 -10.84
CA GLY A 160 -13.20 -8.19 -10.01
C GLY A 160 -12.95 -8.91 -8.69
N PHE A 161 -11.75 -9.45 -8.46
CA PHE A 161 -11.38 -10.07 -7.18
C PHE A 161 -11.02 -8.98 -6.15
N LYS A 162 -11.61 -9.06 -4.96
CA LYS A 162 -11.32 -8.17 -3.85
C LYS A 162 -9.92 -8.42 -3.28
N SER A 163 -9.42 -7.49 -2.47
CA SER A 163 -8.08 -7.54 -1.85
C SER A 163 -7.80 -8.85 -1.11
N GLU A 164 -8.81 -9.52 -0.56
CA GLU A 164 -8.69 -10.81 0.13
C GLU A 164 -8.23 -11.95 -0.79
N ASN A 165 -8.42 -11.78 -2.11
CA ASN A 165 -8.06 -12.76 -3.14
C ASN A 165 -6.88 -12.29 -4.01
N VAL A 166 -6.18 -11.24 -3.58
CA VAL A 166 -5.01 -10.67 -4.26
C VAL A 166 -3.84 -10.65 -3.29
N ALA A 167 -2.71 -11.22 -3.68
CA ALA A 167 -1.49 -11.16 -2.85
C ALA A 167 -0.88 -9.76 -2.94
N MET A 168 -0.87 -9.05 -1.81
CA MET A 168 -0.24 -7.76 -1.67
C MET A 168 1.09 -7.92 -0.93
N MET A 169 2.17 -7.33 -1.46
CA MET A 169 3.51 -7.49 -0.92
C MET A 169 4.28 -6.17 -0.92
N VAL A 170 5.17 -6.00 0.04
CA VAL A 170 6.22 -4.95 0.04
C VAL A 170 7.56 -5.65 0.07
N ASN A 171 8.39 -5.43 -0.95
CA ASN A 171 9.68 -6.11 -1.14
C ASN A 171 9.56 -7.65 -1.04
N GLY A 172 8.46 -8.22 -1.57
CA GLY A 172 8.17 -9.64 -1.48
C GLY A 172 7.55 -10.11 -0.15
N VAL A 173 7.54 -9.27 0.90
CA VAL A 173 6.93 -9.60 2.19
C VAL A 173 5.42 -9.38 2.13
N PRO A 174 4.59 -10.38 2.47
CA PRO A 174 3.13 -10.27 2.42
C PRO A 174 2.57 -9.21 3.38
N MET A 175 1.56 -8.45 2.92
CA MET A 175 0.85 -7.41 3.67
C MET A 175 -0.56 -7.83 4.09
N ASN A 176 -1.13 -8.84 3.46
CA ASN A 176 -2.50 -9.30 3.74
C ASN A 176 -2.61 -9.75 5.20
N GLY A 177 -3.62 -9.26 5.90
CA GLY A 177 -3.85 -9.59 7.32
C GLY A 177 -4.06 -11.08 7.55
N MET A 178 -3.37 -11.64 8.54
CA MET A 178 -3.35 -13.09 8.81
C MET A 178 -4.71 -13.66 9.24
N GLU A 179 -5.61 -12.84 9.81
CA GLU A 179 -6.91 -13.30 10.30
C GLU A 179 -8.01 -13.28 9.23
N ASN A 180 -7.96 -12.31 8.29
CA ASN A 180 -9.05 -12.08 7.33
C ASN A 180 -8.61 -11.85 5.90
N ASN A 181 -7.30 -11.93 5.65
CA ASN A 181 -6.65 -11.74 4.36
C ASN A 181 -6.89 -10.38 3.68
N LYS A 182 -7.40 -9.37 4.43
CA LYS A 182 -7.65 -8.01 3.93
C LYS A 182 -6.40 -7.14 3.99
N VAL A 183 -6.34 -6.17 3.10
CA VAL A 183 -5.39 -5.05 3.17
C VAL A 183 -6.16 -3.79 3.53
N TYR A 184 -5.76 -3.15 4.62
CA TYR A 184 -6.29 -1.86 5.06
C TYR A 184 -5.27 -0.78 4.69
N TRP A 185 -5.56 -0.06 3.62
CA TRP A 185 -4.62 0.89 3.02
C TRP A 185 -4.25 2.05 3.94
N SER A 186 -5.13 2.43 4.87
CA SER A 186 -4.84 3.44 5.90
C SER A 186 -3.61 3.11 6.77
N ASN A 187 -3.29 1.83 6.95
CA ASN A 187 -2.08 1.41 7.65
C ASN A 187 -0.79 1.70 6.86
N TRP A 188 -0.93 2.00 5.56
CA TRP A 188 0.14 2.11 4.58
C TRP A 188 0.10 3.45 3.84
N SER A 189 -0.55 4.47 4.41
CA SER A 189 -0.78 5.76 3.76
C SER A 189 0.50 6.47 3.29
N GLY A 190 1.61 6.27 3.99
CA GLY A 190 2.92 6.80 3.58
C GLY A 190 3.72 5.90 2.63
N LEU A 191 3.17 4.76 2.20
CA LEU A 191 3.89 3.81 1.34
C LEU A 191 4.19 4.41 -0.04
N SER A 192 3.32 5.31 -0.55
CA SER A 192 3.54 6.04 -1.80
C SER A 192 4.88 6.77 -1.84
N ASP A 193 5.26 7.39 -0.73
CA ASP A 193 6.42 8.27 -0.63
C ASP A 193 7.74 7.49 -0.68
N VAL A 194 7.69 6.23 -0.25
CA VAL A 194 8.85 5.33 -0.21
C VAL A 194 8.85 4.32 -1.35
N THR A 195 7.80 4.29 -2.17
CA THR A 195 7.70 3.38 -3.31
C THR A 195 8.64 3.80 -4.45
N ARG A 196 9.39 2.84 -4.96
CA ARG A 196 10.17 2.97 -6.18
C ARG A 196 9.35 2.53 -7.40
N SER A 197 8.73 1.37 -7.32
CA SER A 197 7.90 0.83 -8.39
C SER A 197 6.86 -0.14 -7.86
N MET A 198 5.83 -0.41 -8.65
CA MET A 198 4.87 -1.48 -8.36
C MET A 198 4.82 -2.46 -9.51
N GLN A 199 4.89 -3.74 -9.20
CA GLN A 199 4.70 -4.81 -10.16
C GLN A 199 3.32 -5.44 -9.93
N VAL A 200 2.48 -5.38 -10.96
CA VAL A 200 1.11 -5.89 -10.92
C VAL A 200 1.01 -7.09 -11.84
N GLN A 201 0.75 -8.25 -11.28
CA GLN A 201 0.45 -9.47 -12.01
C GLN A 201 -1.04 -9.75 -11.91
N ARG A 202 -1.69 -9.93 -13.04
CA ARG A 202 -3.14 -10.09 -13.14
C ARG A 202 -3.54 -11.54 -13.39
N GLY A 203 -4.39 -12.10 -12.51
CA GLY A 203 -4.89 -13.47 -12.60
C GLY A 203 -3.92 -14.50 -12.06
N LEU A 204 -4.18 -15.75 -12.41
CA LEU A 204 -3.36 -16.90 -12.00
C LEU A 204 -2.00 -16.82 -12.67
N GLY A 205 -0.98 -16.55 -11.92
CA GLY A 205 0.37 -16.42 -12.44
C GLY A 205 1.43 -16.93 -11.49
N ALA A 206 2.68 -16.68 -11.85
CA ALA A 206 3.83 -16.99 -11.02
C ALA A 206 3.67 -16.40 -9.62
N SER A 207 3.96 -17.16 -8.59
CA SER A 207 3.87 -16.72 -7.21
C SER A 207 5.09 -17.21 -6.45
N LYS A 208 5.82 -16.28 -5.86
CA LYS A 208 6.94 -16.57 -4.95
C LYS A 208 6.50 -16.59 -3.48
N VAL A 209 5.22 -16.88 -3.24
CA VAL A 209 4.63 -17.03 -1.91
C VAL A 209 3.76 -18.29 -1.88
N SER A 210 3.66 -18.91 -0.72
CA SER A 210 2.89 -20.13 -0.52
C SER A 210 1.37 -19.93 -0.61
N SER A 211 0.88 -18.73 -0.32
CA SER A 211 -0.55 -18.43 -0.34
C SER A 211 -1.05 -18.19 -1.75
N PRO A 212 -2.04 -18.96 -2.22
CA PRO A 212 -2.62 -18.79 -3.54
C PRO A 212 -3.38 -17.47 -3.63
N ALA A 213 -3.19 -16.73 -4.72
CA ALA A 213 -3.93 -15.54 -5.06
C ALA A 213 -4.57 -15.70 -6.43
N VAL A 214 -5.89 -15.89 -6.46
CA VAL A 214 -6.64 -16.13 -7.71
C VAL A 214 -6.81 -14.84 -8.53
N GLY A 215 -6.88 -13.69 -7.87
CA GLY A 215 -7.01 -12.37 -8.50
C GLY A 215 -5.70 -11.87 -9.12
N GLY A 216 -4.57 -12.32 -8.60
CA GLY A 216 -3.24 -11.85 -8.99
C GLY A 216 -2.41 -11.42 -7.82
N SER A 217 -1.32 -10.67 -8.10
CA SER A 217 -0.47 -10.11 -7.07
C SER A 217 -0.06 -8.67 -7.38
N ILE A 218 0.16 -7.88 -6.34
CA ILE A 218 0.74 -6.55 -6.41
C ILE A 218 1.94 -6.53 -5.48
N ASN A 219 3.13 -6.33 -6.04
CA ASN A 219 4.36 -6.20 -5.27
C ASN A 219 4.88 -4.77 -5.35
N ILE A 220 5.02 -4.14 -4.21
CA ILE A 220 5.50 -2.79 -4.05
C ILE A 220 6.97 -2.86 -3.70
N ILE A 221 7.80 -2.20 -4.50
CA ILE A 221 9.25 -2.16 -4.29
C ILE A 221 9.60 -0.81 -3.72
N THR A 222 10.25 -0.79 -2.56
CA THR A 222 10.62 0.46 -1.88
C THR A 222 11.97 0.99 -2.36
N LYS A 223 12.20 2.29 -2.17
CA LYS A 223 13.51 2.93 -2.36
C LYS A 223 14.54 2.28 -1.41
N SER A 224 15.71 1.89 -1.93
CA SER A 224 16.75 1.23 -1.13
C SER A 224 18.16 1.69 -1.55
N THR A 225 19.11 0.77 -1.63
CA THR A 225 20.53 0.99 -1.99
C THR A 225 20.77 1.70 -3.31
N GLU A 226 19.79 1.68 -4.18
CA GLU A 226 19.85 2.27 -5.53
C GLU A 226 19.52 3.77 -5.55
N ALA A 227 19.07 4.33 -4.41
CA ALA A 227 18.80 5.75 -4.33
C ALA A 227 20.10 6.52 -4.58
N GLN A 228 20.07 7.42 -5.55
CA GLN A 228 21.22 8.30 -5.82
C GLN A 228 21.52 9.14 -4.58
N LYS A 229 22.81 9.44 -4.36
CA LYS A 229 23.24 10.35 -3.31
C LYS A 229 22.57 11.71 -3.48
N GLY A 230 21.85 12.14 -2.47
CA GLY A 230 21.15 13.43 -2.49
C GLY A 230 20.08 13.53 -1.43
N GLY A 231 19.31 14.59 -1.52
CA GLY A 231 18.16 14.81 -0.63
C GLY A 231 17.18 15.78 -1.28
N PHE A 232 15.96 15.78 -0.74
CA PHE A 232 14.91 16.68 -1.18
C PHE A 232 14.02 17.10 0.00
N VAL A 233 13.37 18.23 -0.17
CA VAL A 233 12.23 18.68 0.65
C VAL A 233 11.13 19.07 -0.32
N SER A 234 9.92 18.60 -0.08
CA SER A 234 8.75 18.97 -0.87
C SER A 234 7.60 19.41 0.02
N TYR A 235 6.80 20.34 -0.47
CA TYR A 235 5.55 20.76 0.15
C TYR A 235 4.47 20.78 -0.92
N GLY A 236 3.34 20.16 -0.64
CA GLY A 236 2.17 20.11 -1.50
C GLY A 236 0.93 20.58 -0.76
N MET A 237 0.04 21.25 -1.48
CA MET A 237 -1.28 21.63 -1.00
C MET A 237 -2.36 21.26 -2.01
N GLY A 238 -3.58 21.12 -1.56
CA GLY A 238 -4.71 20.75 -2.41
C GLY A 238 -6.04 21.20 -1.83
N ASN A 239 -7.12 20.73 -2.46
CA ASN A 239 -8.48 21.03 -2.00
C ASN A 239 -8.74 20.45 -0.61
N ASP A 240 -9.79 20.95 0.05
CA ASP A 240 -10.28 20.46 1.34
C ASP A 240 -9.19 20.46 2.43
N GLY A 241 -8.39 21.54 2.48
CA GLY A 241 -7.34 21.72 3.47
C GLY A 241 -6.16 20.74 3.35
N TYR A 242 -6.03 19.99 2.25
CA TYR A 242 -4.95 19.03 2.06
C TYR A 242 -3.59 19.72 2.05
N ASN A 243 -2.70 19.24 2.91
CA ASN A 243 -1.31 19.67 3.00
C ASN A 243 -0.40 18.45 3.17
N LYS A 244 0.77 18.50 2.56
CA LYS A 244 1.79 17.46 2.69
C LYS A 244 3.18 18.08 2.71
N ILE A 245 3.98 17.74 3.71
CA ILE A 245 5.42 18.03 3.74
C ILE A 245 6.18 16.70 3.76
N LEU A 246 7.23 16.62 2.95
CA LEU A 246 8.05 15.43 2.83
C LEU A 246 9.51 15.82 2.71
N PHE A 247 10.40 15.10 3.38
CA PHE A 247 11.84 15.22 3.22
C PHE A 247 12.47 13.84 3.06
N GLY A 248 13.54 13.76 2.31
CA GLY A 248 14.28 12.52 2.13
C GLY A 248 15.76 12.79 1.91
N VAL A 249 16.59 11.84 2.34
CA VAL A 249 18.04 11.87 2.13
C VAL A 249 18.56 10.46 1.86
N SER A 250 19.48 10.34 0.91
CA SER A 250 20.18 9.11 0.59
C SER A 250 21.67 9.33 0.46
N SER A 251 22.47 8.41 0.99
CA SER A 251 23.92 8.45 0.85
C SER A 251 24.41 8.00 -0.54
N GLY A 252 23.56 7.28 -1.29
CA GLY A 252 24.03 6.42 -2.38
C GLY A 252 24.89 5.26 -1.85
N LEU A 253 25.34 4.39 -2.71
CA LEU A 253 26.24 3.29 -2.37
C LEU A 253 27.68 3.82 -2.21
N SER A 254 28.25 3.65 -1.03
CA SER A 254 29.64 4.04 -0.74
C SER A 254 30.64 3.03 -1.31
N LYS A 255 31.91 3.43 -1.44
CA LYS A 255 33.01 2.53 -1.86
C LYS A 255 33.16 1.32 -0.94
N ASP A 256 32.83 1.49 0.33
CA ASP A 256 32.87 0.41 1.34
C ASP A 256 31.61 -0.44 1.35
N GLY A 257 30.70 -0.27 0.40
CA GLY A 257 29.47 -1.07 0.25
C GLY A 257 28.35 -0.71 1.22
N TRP A 258 28.37 0.48 1.85
CA TRP A 258 27.26 0.97 2.68
C TRP A 258 26.33 1.88 1.89
N ALA A 259 25.05 1.76 2.15
CA ALA A 259 24.03 2.71 1.68
C ALA A 259 22.97 2.93 2.75
N PHE A 260 22.49 4.19 2.88
CA PHE A 260 21.34 4.50 3.70
C PHE A 260 20.39 5.43 2.98
N THR A 261 19.10 5.24 3.27
CA THR A 261 18.03 6.12 2.84
C THR A 261 17.12 6.39 4.05
N LEU A 262 16.86 7.66 4.30
CA LEU A 262 15.90 8.12 5.31
C LEU A 262 14.87 8.99 4.63
N LEU A 263 13.60 8.84 5.04
CA LEU A 263 12.51 9.67 4.57
C LEU A 263 11.53 9.90 5.72
N GLY A 264 10.99 11.11 5.80
CA GLY A 264 9.99 11.48 6.78
C GLY A 264 9.04 12.53 6.23
N GLY A 265 7.79 12.52 6.69
CA GLY A 265 6.79 13.46 6.24
C GLY A 265 5.55 13.50 7.11
N LYS A 266 4.70 14.50 6.82
CA LYS A 266 3.38 14.69 7.42
C LYS A 266 2.39 15.05 6.33
N THR A 267 1.18 14.48 6.42
CA THR A 267 0.04 14.78 5.55
C THR A 267 -1.15 15.09 6.46
N TRP A 268 -1.90 16.16 6.18
CA TRP A 268 -3.07 16.54 6.97
C TRP A 268 -4.09 17.30 6.12
N GLY A 269 -5.34 17.36 6.57
CA GLY A 269 -6.40 18.10 5.90
C GLY A 269 -7.76 17.92 6.56
N ASP A 270 -8.74 18.68 6.04
CA ASP A 270 -10.12 18.68 6.56
C ASP A 270 -10.95 17.52 5.96
N GLY A 271 -10.53 17.04 4.79
CA GLY A 271 -11.25 15.99 4.03
C GLY A 271 -12.43 16.53 3.22
N TYR A 272 -12.77 15.81 2.16
CA TYR A 272 -13.86 16.21 1.24
C TYR A 272 -15.25 16.11 1.88
N VAL A 273 -15.46 15.15 2.77
CA VAL A 273 -16.74 14.92 3.45
C VAL A 273 -16.74 15.62 4.81
N GLN A 274 -17.90 16.15 5.23
CA GLN A 274 -18.04 16.82 6.54
C GLN A 274 -17.48 15.97 7.68
N GLY A 275 -16.61 16.58 8.52
CA GLY A 275 -16.04 15.95 9.70
C GLY A 275 -15.14 14.76 9.40
N THR A 276 -14.42 14.80 8.27
CA THR A 276 -13.46 13.74 7.89
C THR A 276 -12.01 14.23 7.91
N GLU A 277 -11.69 15.05 8.90
CA GLU A 277 -10.34 15.53 9.15
C GLU A 277 -9.37 14.35 9.34
N PHE A 278 -8.14 14.56 8.93
CA PHE A 278 -7.11 13.53 9.02
C PHE A 278 -5.73 14.13 9.29
N GLU A 279 -4.88 13.30 9.89
CA GLU A 279 -3.46 13.56 10.06
C GLU A 279 -2.69 12.24 9.98
N GLY A 280 -1.67 12.21 9.15
CA GLY A 280 -0.80 11.05 8.99
C GLY A 280 0.66 11.46 8.91
N TYR A 281 1.52 10.56 9.34
CA TYR A 281 2.97 10.70 9.25
C TYR A 281 3.54 9.56 8.42
N THR A 282 4.65 9.80 7.79
CA THR A 282 5.44 8.79 7.07
C THR A 282 6.83 8.79 7.64
N TRP A 283 7.36 7.63 7.93
CA TRP A 283 8.77 7.45 8.22
C TRP A 283 9.30 6.19 7.54
N PHE A 284 10.52 6.29 7.04
CA PHE A 284 11.21 5.19 6.34
C PHE A 284 12.70 5.27 6.64
N ALA A 285 13.30 4.12 6.89
CA ALA A 285 14.74 3.97 7.03
C ALA A 285 15.18 2.68 6.32
N SER A 286 16.20 2.78 5.49
CA SER A 286 16.85 1.62 4.87
C SER A 286 18.35 1.73 5.06
N ILE A 287 18.97 0.67 5.55
CA ILE A 287 20.41 0.54 5.70
C ILE A 287 20.83 -0.75 5.02
N ALA A 288 21.75 -0.66 4.08
CA ALA A 288 22.27 -1.83 3.41
C ALA A 288 23.78 -1.89 3.51
N LYS A 289 24.28 -3.11 3.58
CA LYS A 289 25.70 -3.44 3.52
C LYS A 289 25.92 -4.53 2.47
N ARG A 290 26.72 -4.20 1.46
CA ARG A 290 27.32 -5.18 0.57
C ARG A 290 28.66 -5.58 1.16
N PHE A 291 28.79 -6.83 1.60
CA PHE A 291 30.04 -7.35 2.17
C PHE A 291 31.06 -7.70 1.08
N ASN A 292 30.56 -8.25 -0.01
CA ASN A 292 31.29 -8.64 -1.22
C ASN A 292 30.30 -8.80 -2.39
N GLU A 293 30.72 -9.34 -3.50
CA GLU A 293 29.86 -9.59 -4.68
C GLU A 293 28.77 -10.66 -4.44
N ASN A 294 28.96 -11.49 -3.42
CA ASN A 294 28.09 -12.61 -3.13
C ASN A 294 27.09 -12.35 -1.99
N HIS A 295 27.36 -11.41 -1.08
CA HIS A 295 26.55 -11.20 0.10
C HIS A 295 26.14 -9.75 0.30
N GLN A 296 24.85 -9.52 0.37
CA GLN A 296 24.25 -8.25 0.76
C GLN A 296 23.24 -8.43 1.88
N LEU A 297 23.25 -7.54 2.84
CA LEU A 297 22.26 -7.46 3.92
C LEU A 297 21.57 -6.09 3.86
N THR A 298 20.24 -6.08 3.93
CA THR A 298 19.45 -4.86 3.93
C THR A 298 18.44 -4.88 5.07
N LEU A 299 18.55 -3.91 5.97
CA LEU A 299 17.55 -3.63 6.99
C LEU A 299 16.64 -2.52 6.47
N THR A 300 15.34 -2.79 6.36
CA THR A 300 14.33 -1.80 5.98
C THR A 300 13.29 -1.69 7.08
N ALA A 301 12.98 -0.48 7.49
CA ALA A 301 11.95 -0.18 8.47
C ALA A 301 11.09 0.98 7.97
N PHE A 302 9.77 0.85 8.05
CA PHE A 302 8.85 1.93 7.68
C PHE A 302 7.53 1.83 8.43
N GLY A 303 6.82 2.96 8.49
CA GLY A 303 5.53 3.03 9.12
C GLY A 303 4.82 4.35 8.82
N SER A 304 3.50 4.33 9.03
CA SER A 304 2.61 5.46 8.78
C SER A 304 1.64 5.63 9.96
N PRO A 305 2.10 6.23 11.09
CA PRO A 305 1.17 6.60 12.15
C PRO A 305 0.15 7.58 11.61
N GLN A 306 -1.13 7.31 11.82
CA GLN A 306 -2.19 8.17 11.31
C GLN A 306 -3.46 8.08 12.15
N TRP A 307 -4.28 9.12 12.08
CA TRP A 307 -5.67 9.08 12.44
C TRP A 307 -6.50 9.80 11.37
N HIS A 308 -7.72 9.35 11.20
CA HIS A 308 -8.70 10.02 10.35
C HIS A 308 -10.12 9.75 10.82
N ASN A 309 -10.96 10.76 10.69
CA ASN A 309 -12.38 10.61 10.79
C ASN A 309 -12.95 10.15 9.44
N GLN A 310 -14.07 9.44 9.46
CA GLN A 310 -14.65 8.93 8.22
C GLN A 310 -16.17 8.97 8.26
N ARG A 311 -16.79 8.95 7.09
CA ARG A 311 -18.19 8.60 6.94
C ARG A 311 -18.32 7.09 6.97
N ASN A 312 -19.08 6.56 7.92
CA ASN A 312 -19.30 5.12 8.04
C ASN A 312 -19.93 4.57 6.75
N ASN A 313 -19.47 3.43 6.28
CA ASN A 313 -19.99 2.78 5.06
C ASN A 313 -21.47 2.38 5.17
N GLN A 314 -21.99 2.20 6.38
CA GLN A 314 -23.41 1.96 6.63
C GLN A 314 -24.26 3.22 6.42
N ASN A 315 -23.65 4.37 6.27
CA ASN A 315 -24.29 5.63 5.90
C ASN A 315 -24.45 5.83 4.38
N GLY A 316 -24.32 4.77 3.59
CA GLY A 316 -24.59 4.81 2.15
C GLY A 316 -26.05 5.17 1.87
N LEU A 317 -26.28 6.19 1.02
CA LEU A 317 -27.61 6.71 0.71
C LEU A 317 -28.05 6.29 -0.70
N SER A 318 -29.37 6.15 -0.89
CA SER A 318 -29.96 6.00 -2.21
C SER A 318 -29.78 7.28 -3.03
N ILE A 319 -29.87 7.19 -4.37
CA ILE A 319 -29.79 8.36 -5.26
C ILE A 319 -30.82 9.43 -4.88
N LYS A 320 -32.06 8.99 -4.62
CA LYS A 320 -33.15 9.89 -4.20
C LYS A 320 -32.83 10.59 -2.87
N GLU A 321 -32.20 9.88 -1.95
CA GLU A 321 -31.85 10.44 -0.65
C GLU A 321 -30.67 11.43 -0.76
N TRP A 322 -29.69 11.16 -1.63
CA TRP A 322 -28.63 12.15 -1.94
C TRP A 322 -29.21 13.46 -2.48
N GLN A 323 -30.24 13.39 -3.32
CA GLN A 323 -30.96 14.58 -3.81
C GLN A 323 -31.69 15.30 -2.65
N ARG A 324 -32.30 14.55 -1.74
CA ARG A 324 -33.02 15.10 -0.59
C ARG A 324 -32.11 15.84 0.39
N VAL A 325 -30.93 15.28 0.70
CA VAL A 325 -29.99 15.89 1.65
C VAL A 325 -29.23 17.08 1.09
N LYS A 326 -29.31 17.35 -0.22
CA LYS A 326 -28.72 18.53 -0.84
C LYS A 326 -29.09 19.82 -0.11
N LYS A 327 -30.33 19.93 0.41
CA LYS A 327 -30.79 21.08 1.17
C LYS A 327 -29.96 21.40 2.42
N TYR A 328 -29.26 20.41 2.99
CA TYR A 328 -28.37 20.58 4.14
C TYR A 328 -26.99 21.10 3.75
N MET A 329 -26.64 21.00 2.47
CA MET A 329 -25.32 21.35 1.96
C MET A 329 -25.27 22.72 1.26
N GLY A 330 -26.44 23.39 1.08
CA GLY A 330 -26.51 24.67 0.38
C GLY A 330 -25.98 24.54 -1.06
N ASP A 331 -24.95 25.34 -1.39
CA ASP A 331 -24.30 25.34 -2.70
C ASP A 331 -23.27 24.22 -2.86
N ASP A 332 -22.88 23.57 -1.76
CA ASP A 332 -21.93 22.46 -1.79
C ASP A 332 -22.52 21.18 -2.39
N SER A 333 -21.62 20.27 -2.77
CA SER A 333 -22.00 18.95 -3.26
C SER A 333 -22.76 18.16 -2.19
N PRO A 334 -23.91 17.54 -2.51
CA PRO A 334 -24.61 16.66 -1.57
C PRO A 334 -23.75 15.50 -1.08
N TYR A 335 -22.75 15.09 -1.86
CA TYR A 335 -21.83 13.99 -1.51
C TYR A 335 -20.86 14.35 -0.38
N LYS A 336 -20.75 15.62 0.01
CA LYS A 336 -20.02 16.05 1.21
C LYS A 336 -20.77 15.75 2.52
N TYR A 337 -22.08 15.52 2.44
CA TYR A 337 -22.91 15.26 3.60
C TYR A 337 -22.49 13.99 4.35
N ASN A 338 -22.35 14.11 5.68
CA ASN A 338 -22.08 13.00 6.59
C ASN A 338 -23.21 12.86 7.62
N PRO A 339 -24.02 11.79 7.56
CA PRO A 339 -25.16 11.61 8.48
C PRO A 339 -24.79 11.52 9.95
N THR A 340 -23.53 11.30 10.30
CA THR A 340 -23.07 11.21 11.70
C THR A 340 -22.18 12.37 12.13
N PHE A 341 -22.01 13.38 11.28
CA PHE A 341 -21.37 14.63 11.65
C PHE A 341 -22.34 15.52 12.43
N GLY A 342 -21.88 16.12 13.53
CA GLY A 342 -22.70 17.03 14.31
C GLY A 342 -21.95 17.66 15.48
N TYR A 343 -22.70 18.20 16.44
CA TYR A 343 -22.16 18.94 17.56
C TYR A 343 -22.75 18.42 18.89
N ASP A 344 -21.94 18.45 19.94
CA ASP A 344 -22.39 18.20 21.29
C ASP A 344 -22.95 19.47 21.98
N LYS A 345 -23.42 19.37 23.22
CA LYS A 345 -23.94 20.48 24.02
C LYS A 345 -22.97 21.65 24.19
N ASN A 346 -21.67 21.40 24.06
CA ASN A 346 -20.62 22.41 24.18
C ASN A 346 -20.23 23.00 22.82
N GLY A 347 -20.92 22.63 21.74
CA GLY A 347 -20.60 23.04 20.37
C GLY A 347 -19.34 22.38 19.79
N GLN A 348 -18.84 21.33 20.42
CA GLN A 348 -17.68 20.58 19.90
C GLN A 348 -18.12 19.66 18.74
N VAL A 349 -17.30 19.65 17.70
CA VAL A 349 -17.50 18.75 16.55
C VAL A 349 -17.38 17.30 17.00
N ARG A 350 -18.32 16.48 16.54
CA ARG A 350 -18.39 15.06 16.79
C ARG A 350 -18.61 14.27 15.51
N ASN A 351 -18.00 13.11 15.44
CA ASN A 351 -18.24 12.10 14.40
C ASN A 351 -18.22 10.71 15.05
N SER A 352 -19.12 9.82 14.67
CA SER A 352 -19.22 8.49 15.26
C SER A 352 -18.24 7.47 14.67
N SER A 353 -17.37 7.85 13.74
CA SER A 353 -16.43 6.92 13.09
C SER A 353 -15.06 7.56 12.91
N ARG A 354 -14.04 6.94 13.51
CA ARG A 354 -12.65 7.35 13.44
C ARG A 354 -11.74 6.13 13.45
N ASN A 355 -10.65 6.22 12.71
CA ASN A 355 -9.55 5.25 12.75
C ASN A 355 -8.27 5.91 13.24
N GLU A 356 -7.47 5.13 13.97
CA GLU A 356 -6.17 5.54 14.50
C GLU A 356 -5.25 4.32 14.51
N TYR A 357 -4.22 4.31 13.65
CA TYR A 357 -3.36 3.14 13.48
C TYR A 357 -1.90 3.50 13.29
N HIS A 358 -1.02 2.66 13.83
CA HIS A 358 0.39 2.59 13.50
C HIS A 358 0.82 1.12 13.45
N LYS A 359 1.05 0.61 12.25
CA LYS A 359 1.45 -0.78 12.00
C LYS A 359 2.77 -0.81 11.22
N PRO A 360 3.91 -0.52 11.87
CA PRO A 360 5.21 -0.50 11.23
C PRO A 360 5.62 -1.89 10.79
N GLN A 361 6.43 -1.95 9.74
CA GLN A 361 7.08 -3.17 9.28
C GLN A 361 8.60 -2.97 9.30
N ILE A 362 9.30 -3.94 9.84
CA ILE A 362 10.77 -4.02 9.86
C ILE A 362 11.15 -5.33 9.20
N SER A 363 12.03 -5.29 8.22
CA SER A 363 12.53 -6.49 7.53
C SER A 363 14.04 -6.47 7.41
N LEU A 364 14.64 -7.63 7.63
CA LEU A 364 16.06 -7.90 7.40
C LEU A 364 16.16 -8.88 6.23
N ASN A 365 16.66 -8.39 5.11
CA ASN A 365 16.80 -9.15 3.88
C ASN A 365 18.26 -9.50 3.64
N HIS A 366 18.56 -10.78 3.49
CA HIS A 366 19.87 -11.28 3.10
C HIS A 366 19.77 -11.85 1.67
N LEU A 367 20.61 -11.35 0.79
CA LEU A 367 20.83 -11.92 -0.53
C LEU A 367 22.19 -12.60 -0.56
N TRP A 368 22.19 -13.88 -0.93
CA TRP A 368 23.38 -14.67 -1.16
C TRP A 368 23.42 -15.13 -2.62
N GLN A 369 24.34 -14.58 -3.41
CA GLN A 369 24.66 -15.08 -4.73
C GLN A 369 25.63 -16.25 -4.56
N ILE A 370 25.12 -17.48 -4.67
CA ILE A 370 25.88 -18.69 -4.40
C ILE A 370 26.90 -18.92 -5.52
N ASP A 371 26.44 -18.76 -6.74
CA ASP A 371 27.26 -18.80 -7.96
C ASP A 371 26.59 -17.94 -9.07
N GLN A 372 27.10 -17.99 -10.31
CA GLN A 372 26.56 -17.20 -11.43
C GLN A 372 25.12 -17.55 -11.82
N LYS A 373 24.61 -18.70 -11.41
CA LYS A 373 23.29 -19.22 -11.78
C LYS A 373 22.33 -19.32 -10.59
N SER A 374 22.85 -19.33 -9.36
CA SER A 374 22.08 -19.67 -8.18
C SER A 374 22.17 -18.59 -7.12
N SER A 375 21.04 -18.25 -6.53
CA SER A 375 20.94 -17.32 -5.40
C SER A 375 19.97 -17.79 -4.33
N LEU A 376 20.19 -17.36 -3.10
CA LEU A 376 19.30 -17.53 -1.96
C LEU A 376 18.94 -16.17 -1.39
N SER A 377 17.66 -15.86 -1.38
CA SER A 377 17.10 -14.65 -0.77
C SER A 377 16.31 -15.03 0.47
N THR A 378 16.66 -14.44 1.61
CA THR A 378 15.98 -14.70 2.89
C THR A 378 15.55 -13.39 3.52
N ALA A 379 14.27 -13.26 3.84
CA ALA A 379 13.67 -12.14 4.53
C ALA A 379 13.14 -12.58 5.90
N LEU A 380 13.67 -11.98 6.96
CA LEU A 380 13.07 -12.00 8.29
C LEU A 380 12.30 -10.71 8.48
N TYR A 381 11.08 -10.78 8.96
CA TYR A 381 10.30 -9.56 9.18
C TYR A 381 9.46 -9.61 10.45
N VAL A 382 9.19 -8.42 10.99
CA VAL A 382 8.35 -8.21 12.16
C VAL A 382 7.48 -6.98 11.97
N SER A 383 6.23 -7.07 12.43
CA SER A 383 5.33 -5.93 12.61
C SER A 383 4.72 -5.98 14.02
N ILE A 384 4.91 -4.92 14.80
CA ILE A 384 4.26 -4.75 16.10
C ILE A 384 3.33 -3.56 15.97
N GLY A 385 2.05 -3.85 15.67
CA GLY A 385 1.06 -2.87 15.34
C GLY A 385 0.16 -2.50 16.51
N ARG A 386 -0.22 -1.22 16.55
CA ARG A 386 -1.24 -0.69 17.46
C ARG A 386 -2.29 0.04 16.65
N GLY A 387 -3.55 -0.06 17.08
CA GLY A 387 -4.59 0.69 16.42
C GLY A 387 -5.98 0.46 16.94
N ASN A 388 -6.81 1.44 16.69
CA ASN A 388 -8.18 1.52 17.16
C ASN A 388 -9.10 2.00 16.04
N GLY A 389 -10.26 1.36 15.92
CA GLY A 389 -11.38 1.90 15.18
C GLY A 389 -12.45 2.36 16.17
N TYR A 390 -12.81 3.63 16.14
CA TYR A 390 -13.85 4.19 17.02
C TYR A 390 -15.21 4.07 16.34
N SER A 391 -16.23 3.68 17.10
CA SER A 391 -17.61 3.65 16.62
C SER A 391 -18.58 3.84 17.77
N GLY A 392 -19.74 4.43 17.46
CA GLY A 392 -20.86 4.45 18.37
C GLY A 392 -21.43 3.06 18.59
N THR A 393 -21.84 2.75 19.82
CA THR A 393 -22.61 1.56 20.20
C THR A 393 -23.62 1.93 21.30
N GLY A 394 -24.48 1.03 21.72
CA GLY A 394 -25.48 1.33 22.71
C GLY A 394 -26.13 0.09 23.30
N ASP A 395 -27.18 0.30 24.09
CA ASP A 395 -28.05 -0.75 24.58
C ASP A 395 -28.75 -1.48 23.42
N LYS A 396 -29.51 -2.53 23.72
CA LYS A 396 -30.19 -3.36 22.69
C LYS A 396 -31.12 -2.53 21.78
N THR A 397 -31.66 -1.42 22.29
CA THR A 397 -32.65 -0.59 21.58
C THR A 397 -31.98 0.48 20.69
N ASN A 398 -30.84 1.06 21.12
CA ASN A 398 -30.26 2.25 20.52
C ASN A 398 -28.98 1.98 19.70
N ARG A 399 -28.58 0.74 19.56
CA ARG A 399 -27.33 0.37 18.88
C ARG A 399 -27.24 0.90 17.45
N SER A 400 -28.34 0.83 16.68
CA SER A 400 -28.40 1.29 15.29
C SER A 400 -28.53 2.82 15.13
N GLY A 401 -28.85 3.54 16.19
CA GLY A 401 -28.97 5.01 16.16
C GLY A 401 -27.69 5.72 15.70
N TRP A 402 -26.55 5.11 15.94
CA TRP A 402 -25.24 5.62 15.55
C TRP A 402 -24.90 5.58 14.05
N TYR A 403 -25.64 4.84 13.27
CA TYR A 403 -25.34 4.72 11.85
C TYR A 403 -25.72 5.96 11.04
N GLY A 404 -26.58 6.85 11.60
CA GLY A 404 -27.00 8.07 10.92
C GLY A 404 -27.88 7.83 9.70
N ALA A 405 -27.76 6.69 9.04
CA ALA A 405 -28.56 6.23 7.92
C ALA A 405 -28.81 4.73 8.01
N THR A 406 -29.95 4.28 7.49
CA THR A 406 -30.35 2.87 7.45
C THR A 406 -31.06 2.59 6.14
N ASN A 407 -30.72 1.50 5.46
CA ASN A 407 -31.34 1.08 4.20
C ASN A 407 -31.38 2.19 3.12
N GLY A 408 -30.32 2.99 3.04
CA GLY A 408 -30.19 4.07 2.05
C GLY A 408 -30.96 5.34 2.37
N LEU A 409 -31.53 5.46 3.57
CA LEU A 409 -32.26 6.64 4.05
C LEU A 409 -31.59 7.20 5.29
N VAL A 410 -31.52 8.53 5.40
CA VAL A 410 -31.05 9.21 6.61
C VAL A 410 -32.02 8.95 7.75
N ASN A 411 -31.48 8.52 8.88
CA ASN A 411 -32.24 8.36 10.11
C ASN A 411 -32.62 9.74 10.67
N ASN A 412 -33.90 10.00 10.87
CA ASN A 412 -34.38 11.27 11.41
C ASN A 412 -34.37 11.32 12.94
N THR A 413 -34.23 10.21 13.63
CA THR A 413 -33.99 10.17 15.08
C THR A 413 -32.59 10.77 15.34
N TYR A 414 -32.45 11.61 16.33
CA TYR A 414 -31.20 12.34 16.62
C TYR A 414 -30.71 13.18 15.42
N ARG A 415 -31.61 13.91 14.76
CA ARG A 415 -31.31 14.77 13.61
C ARG A 415 -31.78 16.19 13.86
N ASN A 416 -30.87 17.16 13.75
CA ASN A 416 -31.17 18.56 13.80
C ASN A 416 -31.80 19.07 12.49
N ALA A 417 -32.42 20.25 12.51
CA ALA A 417 -33.07 20.84 11.36
C ALA A 417 -32.08 21.17 10.21
N ASP A 418 -30.83 21.45 10.54
CA ASP A 418 -29.74 21.68 9.60
C ASP A 418 -29.13 20.40 9.02
N GLY A 419 -29.64 19.25 9.42
CA GLY A 419 -29.16 17.95 8.95
C GLY A 419 -28.01 17.35 9.75
N THR A 420 -27.47 18.03 10.76
CA THR A 420 -26.42 17.50 11.63
C THR A 420 -26.96 16.41 12.58
N PHE A 421 -26.10 15.47 12.99
CA PHE A 421 -26.46 14.48 14.00
C PHE A 421 -26.50 15.14 15.39
N ALA A 422 -27.57 14.94 16.13
CA ALA A 422 -27.86 15.62 17.40
C ALA A 422 -27.17 14.91 18.57
N TYR A 423 -25.88 15.10 18.76
CA TYR A 423 -25.13 14.57 19.91
C TYR A 423 -25.60 15.17 21.25
N ASP A 424 -26.07 16.39 21.24
CA ASP A 424 -26.72 17.03 22.37
C ASP A 424 -27.94 16.24 22.87
N GLN A 425 -28.82 15.77 21.97
CA GLN A 425 -29.95 14.91 22.31
C GLN A 425 -29.52 13.55 22.87
N VAL A 426 -28.38 13.01 22.37
CA VAL A 426 -27.80 11.78 22.92
C VAL A 426 -27.32 12.01 24.36
N GLN A 427 -26.70 13.17 24.62
CA GLN A 427 -26.31 13.54 25.98
C GLN A 427 -27.53 13.69 26.91
N ASP A 428 -28.59 14.38 26.44
CA ASP A 428 -29.85 14.48 27.21
C ASP A 428 -30.46 13.11 27.54
N LEU A 429 -30.49 12.22 26.54
CA LEU A 429 -31.00 10.85 26.70
C LEU A 429 -30.24 10.07 27.79
N ASN A 430 -28.92 10.21 27.80
CA ASN A 430 -28.05 9.52 28.75
C ASN A 430 -28.13 10.14 30.16
N GLU A 431 -28.18 11.45 30.28
CA GLU A 431 -28.33 12.17 31.55
C GLU A 431 -29.63 11.84 32.27
N GLN A 432 -30.71 11.70 31.50
CA GLN A 432 -32.06 11.37 32.05
C GLN A 432 -32.22 9.89 32.34
N SER A 433 -31.31 9.05 31.87
CA SER A 433 -31.46 7.59 32.02
C SER A 433 -31.07 7.10 33.42
N THR A 434 -31.99 6.45 34.11
CA THR A 434 -31.76 5.79 35.39
C THR A 434 -31.12 4.41 35.28
N THR A 435 -31.04 3.85 34.05
CA THR A 435 -30.53 2.49 33.77
C THR A 435 -29.21 2.48 33.06
N GLY A 436 -28.47 3.59 33.12
CA GLY A 436 -27.18 3.80 32.44
C GLY A 436 -27.32 4.39 31.05
N SER A 437 -26.19 4.72 30.43
CA SER A 437 -26.10 5.32 29.09
C SER A 437 -26.78 4.42 28.06
N LYS A 438 -27.56 5.04 27.17
CA LYS A 438 -28.25 4.35 26.05
C LYS A 438 -27.41 4.25 24.82
N MET A 439 -26.58 5.26 24.58
CA MET A 439 -25.65 5.36 23.45
C MET A 439 -24.29 5.82 23.99
N ILE A 440 -23.23 5.16 23.58
CA ILE A 440 -21.86 5.42 24.02
C ILE A 440 -20.90 5.36 22.83
N MET A 441 -19.73 5.94 22.99
CA MET A 441 -18.61 5.73 22.07
C MET A 441 -17.67 4.66 22.62
N ALA A 442 -17.25 3.75 21.76
CA ALA A 442 -16.25 2.74 22.09
C ALA A 442 -15.18 2.67 21.00
N LYS A 443 -14.00 2.23 21.39
CA LYS A 443 -12.93 1.89 20.45
C LYS A 443 -12.73 0.38 20.35
N SER A 444 -12.67 -0.10 19.13
CA SER A 444 -12.23 -1.45 18.79
C SER A 444 -10.72 -1.45 18.68
N MET A 445 -10.03 -1.90 19.72
CA MET A 445 -8.58 -2.08 19.71
C MET A 445 -8.22 -3.29 18.87
N ASN A 446 -7.27 -3.14 17.94
CA ASN A 446 -6.79 -4.19 17.05
C ASN A 446 -5.25 -4.10 16.96
N ASN A 447 -4.59 -4.48 18.04
CA ASN A 447 -3.13 -4.55 18.10
C ASN A 447 -2.66 -5.90 17.56
N HIS A 448 -1.41 -5.96 17.10
CA HIS A 448 -0.84 -7.24 16.67
C HIS A 448 0.66 -7.36 16.91
N MET A 449 1.11 -8.60 16.99
CA MET A 449 2.49 -9.02 16.83
C MET A 449 2.54 -10.01 15.67
N TRP A 450 3.32 -9.71 14.64
CA TRP A 450 3.44 -10.51 13.43
C TRP A 450 4.92 -10.73 13.12
N TYR A 451 5.32 -11.98 12.97
CA TYR A 451 6.67 -12.41 12.64
C TYR A 451 6.64 -13.31 11.42
N GLY A 452 7.66 -13.23 10.58
CA GLY A 452 7.74 -14.12 9.43
C GLY A 452 9.16 -14.32 8.92
N LEU A 453 9.31 -15.46 8.25
CA LEU A 453 10.48 -15.86 7.51
C LEU A 453 10.02 -16.26 6.10
N LEU A 454 10.56 -15.61 5.09
CA LEU A 454 10.42 -16.01 3.69
C LEU A 454 11.81 -16.28 3.14
N SER A 455 12.05 -17.48 2.60
CA SER A 455 13.33 -17.82 1.96
C SER A 455 13.07 -18.42 0.59
N THR A 456 13.74 -17.90 -0.44
CA THR A 456 13.57 -18.31 -1.84
C THR A 456 14.94 -18.64 -2.44
N TYR A 457 15.09 -19.88 -2.90
CA TYR A 457 16.21 -20.32 -3.70
C TYR A 457 15.84 -20.18 -5.18
N THR A 458 16.76 -19.61 -5.96
CA THR A 458 16.61 -19.45 -7.41
C THR A 458 17.83 -20.04 -8.09
N THR A 459 17.62 -20.80 -9.18
CA THR A 459 18.73 -21.32 -9.99
C THR A 459 18.33 -21.55 -11.44
N LYS A 460 19.33 -21.50 -12.33
CA LYS A 460 19.17 -21.82 -13.76
C LYS A 460 19.69 -23.21 -14.07
N PHE A 461 18.85 -24.03 -14.68
CA PHE A 461 19.24 -25.35 -15.21
C PHE A 461 19.44 -25.29 -16.72
N GLY A 462 20.67 -25.50 -17.18
CA GLY A 462 21.01 -25.33 -18.59
C GLY A 462 20.81 -23.88 -19.05
N GLU A 463 20.32 -23.71 -20.29
CA GLU A 463 20.10 -22.39 -20.92
C GLU A 463 18.65 -21.92 -20.87
N TYR A 464 17.70 -22.85 -20.68
CA TYR A 464 16.28 -22.61 -20.93
C TYR A 464 15.39 -22.72 -19.69
N PHE A 465 15.89 -23.21 -18.56
CA PHE A 465 15.08 -23.44 -17.37
C PHE A 465 15.50 -22.57 -16.21
N ASP A 466 14.53 -21.84 -15.64
CA ASP A 466 14.66 -21.12 -14.40
C ASP A 466 13.83 -21.81 -13.31
N PHE A 467 14.41 -22.09 -12.15
CA PHE A 467 13.73 -22.70 -11.01
C PHE A 467 13.70 -21.73 -9.83
N TYR A 468 12.56 -21.70 -9.17
CA TYR A 468 12.33 -20.98 -7.91
C TYR A 468 11.70 -21.96 -6.92
N GLY A 469 12.19 -21.97 -5.69
CA GLY A 469 11.58 -22.78 -4.63
C GLY A 469 11.84 -22.16 -3.28
N GLY A 470 10.89 -22.28 -2.34
CA GLY A 470 11.06 -21.60 -1.07
C GLY A 470 10.11 -22.04 0.02
N ILE A 471 10.33 -21.45 1.18
CA ILE A 471 9.54 -21.63 2.41
C ILE A 471 8.99 -20.29 2.87
N ASP A 472 7.81 -20.33 3.50
CA ASP A 472 7.08 -19.18 4.00
C ASP A 472 6.48 -19.54 5.37
N LEU A 473 7.08 -19.00 6.44
CA LEU A 473 6.66 -19.25 7.82
C LEU A 473 6.18 -17.96 8.43
N ARG A 474 4.98 -17.98 9.05
CA ARG A 474 4.36 -16.79 9.65
C ARG A 474 3.71 -17.14 10.98
N TYR A 475 3.94 -16.29 11.97
CA TYR A 475 3.25 -16.32 13.24
C TYR A 475 2.61 -14.98 13.51
N TYR A 476 1.36 -14.99 13.92
CA TYR A 476 0.58 -13.79 14.22
C TYR A 476 -0.17 -13.96 15.53
N LYS A 477 -0.17 -12.89 16.33
CA LYS A 477 -1.02 -12.73 17.49
C LYS A 477 -1.76 -11.40 17.36
N GLY A 478 -3.09 -11.45 17.25
CA GLY A 478 -3.97 -10.28 17.31
C GLY A 478 -4.55 -10.11 18.72
N LEU A 479 -4.57 -8.87 19.22
CA LEU A 479 -5.18 -8.51 20.50
C LEU A 479 -6.40 -7.65 20.20
N HIS A 480 -7.57 -8.12 20.63
CA HIS A 480 -8.86 -7.52 20.29
C HIS A 480 -9.66 -7.21 21.54
N GLN A 481 -9.94 -5.92 21.76
CA GLN A 481 -10.82 -5.45 22.82
C GLN A 481 -11.76 -4.37 22.30
N ASN A 482 -12.93 -4.26 22.88
CA ASN A 482 -13.75 -3.06 22.78
C ASN A 482 -13.74 -2.33 24.12
N ILE A 483 -13.40 -1.04 24.09
CA ILE A 483 -13.17 -0.22 25.29
C ILE A 483 -14.07 1.03 25.21
N ILE A 484 -14.81 1.32 26.26
CA ILE A 484 -15.62 2.54 26.35
C ILE A 484 -14.70 3.77 26.33
N THR A 485 -15.01 4.75 25.47
CA THR A 485 -14.24 6.00 25.36
C THR A 485 -15.04 7.24 25.74
N ASP A 486 -16.37 7.20 25.62
CA ASP A 486 -17.25 8.30 26.02
C ASP A 486 -18.64 7.75 26.40
N LEU A 487 -19.16 8.16 27.54
CA LEU A 487 -20.50 7.82 28.01
C LEU A 487 -21.55 8.85 27.61
N TYR A 488 -21.16 9.93 26.92
CA TYR A 488 -22.01 11.06 26.54
C TYR A 488 -22.87 11.55 27.71
N ASN A 489 -22.19 11.99 28.78
CA ASN A 489 -22.77 12.49 30.05
C ASN A 489 -23.55 11.46 30.88
N GLY A 490 -23.62 10.21 30.47
CA GLY A 490 -24.26 9.19 31.27
C GLY A 490 -23.38 8.74 32.45
N ALA A 491 -24.02 8.22 33.51
CA ALA A 491 -23.31 7.86 34.73
C ALA A 491 -22.51 6.54 34.60
N TYR A 492 -22.98 5.60 33.81
CA TYR A 492 -22.36 4.28 33.54
C TYR A 492 -23.00 3.64 32.32
N PHE A 493 -22.44 2.52 31.86
CA PHE A 493 -23.01 1.68 30.82
C PHE A 493 -23.17 0.24 31.32
N VAL A 494 -24.23 -0.45 30.89
CA VAL A 494 -24.43 -1.88 31.12
C VAL A 494 -24.29 -2.58 29.76
N ASP A 495 -23.29 -3.47 29.64
CA ASP A 495 -23.03 -4.18 28.39
C ASP A 495 -24.10 -5.25 28.13
N PRO A 496 -24.99 -5.05 27.13
CA PRO A 496 -26.06 -6.00 26.87
C PRO A 496 -25.57 -7.37 26.37
N ASN A 497 -24.30 -7.45 25.88
CA ASN A 497 -23.75 -8.71 25.37
C ASN A 497 -23.42 -9.70 26.50
N ARG A 498 -23.27 -9.24 27.73
CA ARG A 498 -23.02 -10.12 28.87
C ARG A 498 -24.22 -11.03 29.17
N SER A 499 -25.44 -10.55 28.88
CA SER A 499 -26.64 -11.37 28.99
C SER A 499 -26.77 -12.45 27.91
N ASP A 500 -25.97 -12.34 26.83
CA ASP A 500 -25.98 -13.31 25.73
C ASP A 500 -24.89 -14.40 25.91
N ILE A 501 -24.08 -14.32 26.98
CA ILE A 501 -23.05 -15.31 27.30
C ILE A 501 -23.76 -16.60 27.81
N LYS A 502 -23.35 -17.74 27.24
CA LYS A 502 -23.90 -19.04 27.71
C LYS A 502 -23.24 -19.44 29.02
N ALA A 503 -24.06 -19.82 30.02
CA ALA A 503 -23.57 -20.25 31.33
C ALA A 503 -22.61 -21.45 31.29
N ASP A 504 -22.81 -22.36 30.34
CA ASP A 504 -21.89 -23.50 30.09
C ASP A 504 -20.49 -23.05 29.66
N ASN A 505 -20.38 -21.89 29.02
CA ASN A 505 -19.10 -21.33 28.62
C ASN A 505 -18.46 -20.49 29.72
N ASN A 506 -19.29 -19.71 30.44
CA ASN A 506 -18.85 -18.85 31.53
C ASN A 506 -19.93 -18.78 32.61
N PRO A 507 -19.72 -19.43 33.78
CA PRO A 507 -20.68 -19.43 34.86
C PRO A 507 -21.07 -18.05 35.39
N LEU A 508 -20.22 -17.01 35.18
CA LEU A 508 -20.53 -15.62 35.55
C LEU A 508 -21.77 -15.08 34.82
N ALA A 509 -22.20 -15.70 33.72
CA ALA A 509 -23.42 -15.36 33.02
C ALA A 509 -24.70 -15.54 33.90
N ASN A 510 -24.65 -16.36 34.96
CA ASN A 510 -25.71 -16.55 35.93
C ASN A 510 -25.62 -15.57 37.12
N ASP A 511 -24.56 -14.77 37.22
CA ASP A 511 -24.42 -13.77 38.29
C ASP A 511 -25.03 -12.43 37.85
N PRO A 512 -26.14 -11.99 38.48
CA PRO A 512 -26.75 -10.70 38.16
C PRO A 512 -25.81 -9.50 38.32
N ASN A 513 -24.83 -9.58 39.24
CA ASN A 513 -23.85 -8.50 39.45
C ASN A 513 -22.89 -8.40 38.27
N TYR A 514 -22.50 -9.52 37.68
CA TYR A 514 -21.66 -9.54 36.46
C TYR A 514 -22.45 -9.06 35.24
N VAL A 515 -23.66 -9.58 35.04
CA VAL A 515 -24.49 -9.23 33.87
C VAL A 515 -24.90 -7.76 33.87
N ASN A 516 -25.21 -7.21 35.05
CA ASN A 516 -25.66 -5.82 35.22
C ASN A 516 -24.53 -4.90 35.74
N GLN A 517 -23.28 -5.31 35.59
CA GLN A 517 -22.14 -4.51 36.04
C GLN A 517 -22.18 -3.12 35.42
N LYS A 518 -22.03 -2.10 36.27
CA LYS A 518 -21.91 -0.69 35.86
C LYS A 518 -20.50 -0.43 35.37
N LEU A 519 -20.38 -0.10 34.10
CA LEU A 519 -19.09 0.10 33.41
C LEU A 519 -18.88 1.58 33.11
N GLY A 520 -17.63 2.02 33.25
CA GLY A 520 -17.18 3.39 32.98
C GLY A 520 -16.27 3.51 31.76
N VAL A 521 -15.78 4.72 31.52
CA VAL A 521 -14.76 4.97 30.50
C VAL A 521 -13.49 4.18 30.85
N GLY A 522 -12.94 3.47 29.86
CA GLY A 522 -11.78 2.57 30.02
C GLY A 522 -12.15 1.11 30.23
N ASP A 523 -13.39 0.79 30.58
CA ASP A 523 -13.84 -0.59 30.79
C ASP A 523 -14.06 -1.31 29.45
N VAL A 524 -13.83 -2.63 29.49
CA VAL A 524 -14.00 -3.54 28.34
C VAL A 524 -15.43 -4.02 28.22
N ILE A 525 -15.97 -3.92 27.02
CA ILE A 525 -17.31 -4.37 26.64
C ILE A 525 -17.25 -5.29 25.43
N TYR A 526 -18.25 -6.11 25.21
CA TYR A 526 -18.52 -6.82 23.94
C TYR A 526 -17.45 -7.81 23.51
N ARG A 527 -16.14 -7.51 23.66
CA ARG A 527 -15.07 -8.31 23.09
C ARG A 527 -13.76 -8.14 23.87
N ASP A 528 -13.16 -9.29 24.29
CA ASP A 528 -11.82 -9.36 24.86
C ASP A 528 -11.19 -10.70 24.52
N TYR A 529 -10.40 -10.75 23.45
CA TYR A 529 -9.71 -11.98 23.08
C TYR A 529 -8.38 -11.72 22.35
N ASP A 530 -7.51 -12.72 22.41
CA ASP A 530 -6.34 -12.84 21.53
C ASP A 530 -6.63 -13.89 20.46
N GLY A 531 -6.40 -13.53 19.19
CA GLY A 531 -6.43 -14.44 18.06
C GLY A 531 -5.00 -14.83 17.66
N PHE A 532 -4.78 -16.09 17.34
CA PHE A 532 -3.48 -16.60 16.95
C PHE A 532 -3.57 -17.29 15.60
N VAL A 533 -2.56 -17.06 14.75
CA VAL A 533 -2.42 -17.73 13.46
C VAL A 533 -0.99 -18.19 13.29
N MET A 534 -0.80 -19.45 12.95
CA MET A 534 0.48 -20.01 12.49
C MET A 534 0.31 -20.51 11.07
N SER A 535 1.12 -20.03 10.15
CA SER A 535 1.09 -20.45 8.76
C SER A 535 2.46 -20.96 8.33
N GLU A 536 2.48 -22.15 7.75
CA GLU A 536 3.67 -22.85 7.27
C GLU A 536 3.43 -23.22 5.82
N GLY A 537 4.32 -22.84 4.92
CA GLY A 537 4.13 -23.08 3.50
C GLY A 537 5.42 -23.35 2.75
N VAL A 538 5.28 -24.09 1.67
CA VAL A 538 6.32 -24.36 0.68
C VAL A 538 5.78 -24.06 -0.71
N PHE A 539 6.66 -23.62 -1.60
CA PHE A 539 6.31 -23.35 -2.99
C PHE A 539 7.48 -23.69 -3.92
N ALA A 540 7.14 -24.03 -5.15
CA ALA A 540 8.12 -24.23 -6.21
C ALA A 540 7.54 -23.81 -7.56
N GLN A 541 8.40 -23.33 -8.46
CA GLN A 541 8.08 -22.97 -9.83
C GLN A 541 9.23 -23.32 -10.76
N LEU A 542 8.89 -23.86 -11.91
CA LEU A 542 9.81 -24.10 -13.01
C LEU A 542 9.32 -23.32 -14.23
N GLU A 543 10.19 -22.49 -14.80
CA GLU A 543 9.96 -21.76 -16.04
C GLU A 543 10.84 -22.33 -17.15
N TYR A 544 10.27 -22.42 -18.35
CA TYR A 544 10.96 -22.76 -19.58
C TYR A 544 10.88 -21.60 -20.55
N ASN A 545 12.03 -21.14 -21.02
CA ASN A 545 12.13 -20.03 -21.96
C ASN A 545 13.09 -20.39 -23.09
N ARG A 546 12.56 -20.58 -24.31
CA ARG A 546 13.37 -20.81 -25.49
C ARG A 546 12.73 -20.12 -26.70
N ASP A 547 13.51 -19.28 -27.37
CA ASP A 547 13.11 -18.52 -28.56
C ASP A 547 11.75 -17.79 -28.38
N LYS A 548 10.71 -18.31 -29.01
CA LYS A 548 9.35 -17.76 -28.98
C LYS A 548 8.45 -18.42 -27.96
N LEU A 549 8.88 -19.51 -27.32
CA LEU A 549 8.07 -20.29 -26.39
C LEU A 549 8.50 -20.01 -24.96
N SER A 550 7.54 -19.57 -24.16
CA SER A 550 7.67 -19.50 -22.70
C SER A 550 6.58 -20.33 -22.05
N ALA A 551 6.94 -21.10 -21.04
CA ALA A 551 6.00 -21.91 -20.26
C ALA A 551 6.41 -21.90 -18.79
N PHE A 552 5.45 -22.10 -17.91
CA PHE A 552 5.75 -22.32 -16.49
C PHE A 552 4.80 -23.35 -15.87
N VAL A 553 5.27 -23.98 -14.82
CA VAL A 553 4.46 -24.73 -13.87
C VAL A 553 4.87 -24.32 -12.47
N SER A 554 3.90 -24.06 -11.59
CA SER A 554 4.14 -23.74 -10.19
C SER A 554 3.19 -24.51 -9.29
N GLY A 555 3.65 -24.81 -8.08
CA GLY A 555 2.87 -25.44 -7.04
C GLY A 555 3.22 -24.90 -5.67
N GLY A 556 2.27 -24.98 -4.76
CA GLY A 556 2.46 -24.62 -3.35
C GLY A 556 1.58 -25.46 -2.46
N ALA A 557 2.05 -25.66 -1.24
CA ALA A 557 1.29 -26.31 -0.17
C ALA A 557 1.49 -25.51 1.12
N SER A 558 0.43 -25.41 1.91
CA SER A 558 0.48 -24.71 3.19
C SER A 558 -0.42 -25.36 4.22
N ASN A 559 -0.04 -25.21 5.49
CA ASN A 559 -0.89 -25.49 6.65
C ASN A 559 -1.08 -24.17 7.41
N THR A 560 -2.33 -23.83 7.77
CA THR A 560 -2.62 -22.68 8.59
C THR A 560 -3.46 -23.06 9.78
N GLY A 561 -2.90 -22.90 10.98
CA GLY A 561 -3.55 -23.17 12.26
C GLY A 561 -4.09 -21.89 12.88
N TYR A 562 -5.32 -21.95 13.34
CA TYR A 562 -6.02 -20.86 14.04
C TYR A 562 -6.44 -21.31 15.42
N TRP A 563 -6.19 -20.47 16.45
CA TRP A 563 -6.74 -20.66 17.80
C TRP A 563 -6.99 -19.31 18.46
N ARG A 564 -7.74 -19.31 19.55
CA ARG A 564 -8.16 -18.11 20.26
C ARG A 564 -8.02 -18.31 21.76
N TYR A 565 -7.74 -17.23 22.47
CA TYR A 565 -7.86 -17.12 23.91
C TYR A 565 -8.83 -15.99 24.23
N ASP A 566 -10.03 -16.33 24.73
CA ASP A 566 -11.14 -15.41 24.99
C ASP A 566 -11.34 -15.22 26.49
N ARG A 567 -11.37 -13.99 26.96
CA ARG A 567 -11.46 -13.62 28.37
C ARG A 567 -12.85 -13.15 28.79
N LEU A 568 -13.78 -12.93 27.85
CA LEU A 568 -15.11 -12.41 28.11
C LEU A 568 -16.18 -13.51 28.04
N TYR A 569 -16.22 -14.26 26.93
CA TYR A 569 -17.27 -15.25 26.68
C TYR A 569 -17.01 -16.61 27.34
N TYR A 570 -15.79 -16.86 27.79
CA TYR A 570 -15.39 -18.14 28.37
C TYR A 570 -14.73 -17.98 29.73
N SER A 571 -14.97 -18.91 30.63
CA SER A 571 -14.22 -19.02 31.88
C SER A 571 -12.77 -19.38 31.63
N LYS A 572 -11.89 -19.08 32.57
CA LYS A 572 -10.43 -19.20 32.40
C LYS A 572 -9.97 -20.59 31.93
N ASP A 573 -10.64 -21.66 32.41
CA ASP A 573 -10.39 -23.06 32.05
C ASP A 573 -10.82 -23.39 30.60
N LYS A 574 -11.77 -22.66 30.03
CA LYS A 574 -12.31 -22.81 28.67
C LYS A 574 -11.86 -21.72 27.71
N ALA A 575 -11.09 -20.74 28.17
CA ALA A 575 -10.71 -19.56 27.41
C ALA A 575 -9.88 -19.87 26.15
N LYS A 576 -9.05 -20.92 26.20
CA LYS A 576 -8.24 -21.35 25.05
C LYS A 576 -9.03 -22.35 24.20
N SER A 577 -9.23 -22.01 22.92
CA SER A 577 -9.83 -22.93 21.95
C SER A 577 -8.83 -23.98 21.47
N ASP A 578 -9.36 -25.08 20.92
CA ASP A 578 -8.56 -26.00 20.09
C ASP A 578 -7.98 -25.27 18.87
N THR A 579 -6.85 -25.78 18.38
CA THR A 579 -6.30 -25.32 17.12
C THR A 579 -7.04 -25.95 15.94
N LYS A 580 -7.54 -25.13 15.02
CA LYS A 580 -8.13 -25.56 13.76
C LYS A 580 -7.11 -25.39 12.65
N ASN A 581 -6.68 -26.50 12.03
CA ASN A 581 -5.73 -26.51 10.94
C ASN A 581 -6.45 -26.61 9.59
N TYR A 582 -5.98 -25.80 8.63
CA TYR A 582 -6.46 -25.79 7.26
C TYR A 582 -5.29 -26.04 6.31
N LEU A 583 -5.37 -27.15 5.59
CA LEU A 583 -4.42 -27.47 4.55
C LEU A 583 -4.86 -26.78 3.25
N GLY A 584 -3.92 -26.09 2.63
CA GLY A 584 -4.08 -25.44 1.35
C GLY A 584 -3.08 -25.96 0.33
N GLY A 585 -3.49 -26.03 -0.93
CA GLY A 585 -2.60 -26.39 -2.02
C GLY A 585 -3.04 -25.76 -3.33
N ASN A 586 -2.08 -25.53 -4.21
CA ASN A 586 -2.34 -25.03 -5.55
C ASN A 586 -1.35 -25.59 -6.56
N ILE A 587 -1.82 -25.75 -7.80
CA ILE A 587 -0.98 -26.00 -8.97
C ILE A 587 -1.44 -25.04 -10.04
N LYS A 588 -0.49 -24.39 -10.71
CA LYS A 588 -0.73 -23.44 -11.78
C LYS A 588 0.23 -23.73 -12.93
N GLY A 589 -0.20 -23.44 -14.15
CA GLY A 589 0.66 -23.54 -15.31
C GLY A 589 0.17 -22.65 -16.44
N GLY A 590 1.07 -22.29 -17.31
CA GLY A 590 0.78 -21.49 -18.48
C GLY A 590 1.87 -21.63 -19.52
N ALA A 591 1.49 -21.45 -20.77
CA ALA A 591 2.42 -21.38 -21.88
C ALA A 591 1.99 -20.30 -22.85
N VAL A 592 2.95 -19.63 -23.47
CA VAL A 592 2.71 -18.63 -24.51
C VAL A 592 3.74 -18.81 -25.62
N SER A 593 3.27 -18.70 -26.85
CA SER A 593 4.12 -18.63 -28.02
C SER A 593 4.00 -17.24 -28.63
N TYR A 594 5.11 -16.50 -28.65
CA TYR A 594 5.16 -15.16 -29.23
C TYR A 594 5.39 -15.26 -30.74
N THR A 595 4.30 -15.16 -31.52
CA THR A 595 4.39 -15.03 -32.96
C THR A 595 4.27 -13.55 -33.34
N HIS A 596 5.40 -12.90 -33.64
CA HIS A 596 5.46 -11.57 -34.29
C HIS A 596 4.47 -10.48 -33.82
N LEU A 597 4.30 -10.25 -32.54
CA LEU A 597 3.74 -8.99 -32.06
C LEU A 597 4.87 -7.94 -32.12
N ARG A 598 5.03 -7.33 -33.30
CA ARG A 598 5.76 -6.06 -33.39
C ARG A 598 4.88 -4.98 -32.78
N ALA A 599 5.51 -4.02 -32.11
CA ALA A 599 4.89 -2.87 -31.44
C ALA A 599 4.04 -1.96 -32.36
N HIS A 600 3.89 -2.27 -33.64
CA HIS A 600 3.08 -1.53 -34.61
C HIS A 600 1.59 -1.57 -34.36
N GLU A 601 1.09 -2.54 -33.60
CA GLU A 601 -0.36 -2.74 -33.49
C GLU A 601 -1.01 -2.02 -32.32
N THR A 602 -0.21 -1.44 -31.43
CA THR A 602 -0.73 -0.75 -30.24
C THR A 602 -0.78 0.76 -30.35
N SER A 603 -0.11 1.35 -31.34
CA SER A 603 -0.02 2.82 -31.46
C SER A 603 -1.04 3.44 -32.41
N LEU A 604 -1.79 2.66 -33.20
CA LEU A 604 -2.62 3.19 -34.29
C LEU A 604 -4.08 3.41 -33.95
N HIS A 605 -4.56 3.10 -32.76
CA HIS A 605 -5.99 3.13 -32.46
C HIS A 605 -6.35 3.80 -31.15
N LEU A 606 -5.60 4.82 -30.74
CA LEU A 606 -6.04 5.73 -29.68
C LEU A 606 -6.17 7.13 -30.30
N VAL A 607 -7.27 7.34 -31.01
CA VAL A 607 -7.85 8.65 -31.29
C VAL A 607 -9.10 8.78 -30.46
#